data_7b5de1c02cb1b7b38eb8b0cb6804bffd
#
_entry.id   7b5de1c02cb1b7b38eb8b0cb6804bffd
#
_cell.length_a   1.000
_cell.length_b   1.000
_cell.length_c   1.000
_cell.angle_alpha   90.00
_cell.angle_beta   90.00
_cell.angle_gamma   90.00
#
_symmetry.space_group_name_H-M   'P 1'
#
loop_
_entity.id
_entity.type
_entity.pdbx_description
1 polymer ?
#
loop_
_entity_poly.entity_id
_entity_poly.type
_entity_poly.pdbx_seq_one_letter_code
_entity_poly.pdbx_strand_id
1 'polypeptide(L)'
;MVRTARLILGSVLPNHRVHSLEPLEGGATNSNILIRFEDCDELFVLRQYLRGTEVCRKEVHLLDVLQNLIPVPRLVKSDVTANEVGVPYLIYRFLPGLTFRQIRAKGSPRDMANAAHAIGRCLAVLQSRDISLLGAGWLDRRFQFTEHLLAAPVLREHIGAADLLLLQRFFATWTHVFQILAGEQSLIHGDFNHRNILLNHDGERWEVAGILDWELAGIGSSLWDAARFMCYEKPDSVYWESHFIDGFRAEGGGFFPDDWKAFSCVMNTFSAAASLTSGSVQKRFVPDLKRLIHAGLRGERIG
;
A
#
# COMPACT_ATOMS: atom_id res chain seq x y z
N MET A 1 -18.49 -8.08 -13.79
CA MET A 1 -17.58 -6.91 -13.74
C MET A 1 -18.04 -5.82 -14.73
N VAL A 2 -17.85 -5.92 -16.03
CA VAL A 2 -18.24 -4.88 -17.02
C VAL A 2 -19.74 -4.56 -17.01
N ARG A 3 -20.62 -5.56 -16.84
CA ARG A 3 -22.09 -5.32 -16.75
C ARG A 3 -22.44 -4.48 -15.52
N THR A 4 -21.85 -4.76 -14.37
CA THR A 4 -22.02 -3.98 -13.14
C THR A 4 -21.49 -2.56 -13.30
N ALA A 5 -20.32 -2.41 -13.94
CA ALA A 5 -19.76 -1.08 -14.23
C ALA A 5 -20.71 -0.23 -15.08
N ARG A 6 -21.33 -0.80 -16.12
CA ARG A 6 -22.30 -0.07 -16.96
C ARG A 6 -23.55 0.36 -16.18
N LEU A 7 -24.03 -0.46 -15.24
CA LEU A 7 -25.16 -0.10 -14.37
C LEU A 7 -24.81 1.08 -13.47
N ILE A 8 -23.63 1.01 -12.82
CA ILE A 8 -23.13 2.10 -11.98
C ILE A 8 -23.04 3.40 -12.78
N LEU A 9 -22.39 3.36 -13.93
CA LEU A 9 -22.15 4.56 -14.74
C LEU A 9 -23.46 5.15 -15.29
N GLY A 10 -24.43 4.33 -15.67
CA GLY A 10 -25.73 4.79 -16.10
C GLY A 10 -26.53 5.52 -15.00
N SER A 11 -26.31 5.18 -13.72
CA SER A 11 -26.95 5.86 -12.59
C SER A 11 -26.18 7.09 -12.11
N VAL A 12 -24.85 7.07 -12.21
CA VAL A 12 -23.95 8.08 -11.61
C VAL A 12 -23.60 9.21 -12.56
N LEU A 13 -23.41 8.88 -13.84
CA LEU A 13 -23.01 9.79 -14.90
C LEU A 13 -23.94 9.63 -16.12
N PRO A 14 -25.25 9.85 -15.95
CA PRO A 14 -26.26 9.55 -16.97
C PRO A 14 -26.12 10.37 -18.24
N ASN A 15 -25.44 11.52 -18.17
CA ASN A 15 -25.22 12.43 -19.29
C ASN A 15 -23.98 12.10 -20.11
N HIS A 16 -23.16 11.12 -19.67
CA HIS A 16 -21.93 10.73 -20.36
C HIS A 16 -22.10 9.40 -21.10
N ARG A 17 -21.63 9.36 -22.34
CA ARG A 17 -21.60 8.13 -23.13
C ARG A 17 -20.29 7.39 -22.91
N VAL A 18 -20.39 6.14 -22.42
CA VAL A 18 -19.23 5.30 -22.18
C VAL A 18 -18.61 4.87 -23.53
N HIS A 19 -17.39 5.30 -23.80
CA HIS A 19 -16.60 4.86 -24.95
C HIS A 19 -15.98 3.49 -24.70
N SER A 20 -15.20 3.34 -23.62
CA SER A 20 -14.56 2.06 -23.27
C SER A 20 -14.51 1.80 -21.77
N LEU A 21 -14.44 0.51 -21.42
CA LEU A 21 -14.25 -0.02 -20.07
C LEU A 21 -13.11 -1.03 -20.12
N GLU A 22 -11.96 -0.68 -19.54
CA GLU A 22 -10.74 -1.48 -19.61
C GLU A 22 -10.34 -1.93 -18.20
N PRO A 23 -10.29 -3.24 -17.91
CA PRO A 23 -9.76 -3.71 -16.63
C PRO A 23 -8.32 -3.23 -16.44
N LEU A 24 -8.02 -2.62 -15.29
CA LEU A 24 -6.66 -2.30 -14.88
C LEU A 24 -6.03 -3.51 -14.20
N GLU A 25 -4.86 -3.91 -14.70
CA GLU A 25 -4.10 -5.00 -14.09
C GLU A 25 -3.47 -4.56 -12.75
N GLY A 26 -3.32 -5.50 -11.82
CA GLY A 26 -2.53 -5.30 -10.60
C GLY A 26 -3.30 -5.36 -9.29
N GLY A 27 -4.62 -5.31 -9.29
CA GLY A 27 -5.44 -5.49 -8.08
C GLY A 27 -5.42 -6.95 -7.59
N ALA A 28 -4.91 -7.19 -6.38
CA ALA A 28 -4.94 -8.53 -5.79
C ALA A 28 -6.34 -8.92 -5.27
N THR A 29 -7.14 -7.92 -4.90
CA THR A 29 -8.38 -8.12 -4.13
C THR A 29 -9.57 -7.41 -4.73
N ASN A 30 -9.38 -6.16 -5.19
CA ASN A 30 -10.43 -5.32 -5.72
C ASN A 30 -10.40 -5.30 -7.25
N SER A 31 -11.52 -4.95 -7.86
CA SER A 31 -11.62 -4.79 -9.31
C SER A 31 -11.49 -3.31 -9.67
N ASN A 32 -10.50 -2.96 -10.49
CA ASN A 32 -10.31 -1.61 -11.00
C ASN A 32 -10.59 -1.60 -12.51
N ILE A 33 -11.41 -0.64 -12.96
CA ILE A 33 -11.82 -0.49 -14.37
C ILE A 33 -11.55 0.96 -14.78
N LEU A 34 -10.71 1.14 -15.80
CA LEU A 34 -10.54 2.44 -16.45
C LEU A 34 -11.77 2.75 -17.31
N ILE A 35 -12.29 3.95 -17.16
CA ILE A 35 -13.46 4.46 -17.87
C ILE A 35 -13.05 5.58 -18.80
N ARG A 36 -13.46 5.47 -20.06
CA ARG A 36 -13.36 6.55 -21.06
C ARG A 36 -14.78 6.90 -21.52
N PHE A 37 -15.05 8.19 -21.64
CA PHE A 37 -16.29 8.72 -22.21
C PHE A 37 -16.05 9.26 -23.61
N GLU A 38 -17.11 9.32 -24.45
CA GLU A 38 -17.04 9.89 -25.81
C GLU A 38 -16.99 11.42 -25.80
N ASP A 39 -17.56 12.01 -24.77
CA ASP A 39 -17.85 13.43 -24.62
C ASP A 39 -16.99 14.10 -23.52
N CYS A 40 -15.97 13.39 -23.02
CA CYS A 40 -15.08 13.91 -21.98
C CYS A 40 -13.68 13.33 -22.13
N ASP A 41 -12.67 14.19 -22.18
CA ASP A 41 -11.26 13.79 -22.26
C ASP A 41 -10.72 13.28 -20.91
N GLU A 42 -11.42 13.57 -19.81
CA GLU A 42 -11.03 13.09 -18.50
C GLU A 42 -11.23 11.57 -18.39
N LEU A 43 -10.26 10.92 -17.76
CA LEU A 43 -10.30 9.50 -17.47
C LEU A 43 -10.71 9.26 -16.02
N PHE A 44 -11.47 8.20 -15.81
CA PHE A 44 -11.92 7.81 -14.48
C PHE A 44 -11.58 6.35 -14.18
N VAL A 45 -11.53 6.03 -12.89
CA VAL A 45 -11.38 4.65 -12.43
C VAL A 45 -12.56 4.31 -11.55
N LEU A 46 -13.24 3.21 -11.89
CA LEU A 46 -14.20 2.56 -11.01
C LEU A 46 -13.50 1.45 -10.24
N ARG A 47 -13.46 1.57 -8.91
CA ARG A 47 -12.96 0.55 -7.99
C ARG A 47 -14.12 -0.12 -7.27
N GLN A 48 -14.22 -1.44 -7.38
CA GLN A 48 -15.22 -2.26 -6.70
C GLN A 48 -14.57 -3.07 -5.59
N TYR A 49 -15.17 -3.05 -4.40
CA TYR A 49 -14.64 -3.71 -3.20
C TYR A 49 -15.28 -5.08 -3.02
N LEU A 50 -14.47 -6.13 -3.14
CA LEU A 50 -14.90 -7.51 -2.99
C LEU A 50 -14.82 -8.02 -1.53
N ARG A 51 -14.17 -7.23 -0.65
CA ARG A 51 -14.02 -7.54 0.79
C ARG A 51 -15.08 -6.89 1.69
N GLY A 52 -16.05 -6.20 1.10
CA GLY A 52 -17.17 -5.64 1.84
C GLY A 52 -17.10 -4.12 2.07
N THR A 53 -18.14 -3.64 2.73
CA THR A 53 -18.44 -2.22 2.89
C THR A 53 -17.46 -1.47 3.78
N GLU A 54 -16.93 -2.11 4.82
CA GLU A 54 -16.02 -1.45 5.79
C GLU A 54 -14.71 -0.99 5.15
N VAL A 55 -14.13 -1.83 4.27
CA VAL A 55 -12.89 -1.49 3.56
C VAL A 55 -13.12 -0.29 2.63
N CYS A 56 -14.26 -0.29 1.90
CA CYS A 56 -14.65 0.81 1.04
C CYS A 56 -14.85 2.10 1.84
N ARG A 57 -15.59 2.03 2.94
CA ARG A 57 -15.88 3.18 3.81
C ARG A 57 -14.60 3.81 4.36
N LYS A 58 -13.66 2.97 4.82
CA LYS A 58 -12.36 3.42 5.31
C LYS A 58 -11.57 4.15 4.21
N GLU A 59 -11.46 3.56 3.02
CA GLU A 59 -10.70 4.18 1.93
C GLU A 59 -11.33 5.50 1.47
N VAL A 60 -12.65 5.57 1.33
CA VAL A 60 -13.38 6.81 1.00
C VAL A 60 -13.09 7.90 2.03
N HIS A 61 -13.19 7.58 3.32
CA HIS A 61 -12.89 8.53 4.40
C HIS A 61 -11.43 9.03 4.33
N LEU A 62 -10.47 8.14 4.15
CA LEU A 62 -9.06 8.51 4.05
C LEU A 62 -8.78 9.40 2.83
N LEU A 63 -9.32 9.07 1.66
CA LEU A 63 -9.16 9.88 0.46
C LEU A 63 -9.73 11.30 0.66
N ASP A 64 -10.87 11.43 1.33
CA ASP A 64 -11.48 12.73 1.63
C ASP A 64 -10.59 13.58 2.54
N VAL A 65 -10.07 13.01 3.61
CA VAL A 65 -9.17 13.71 4.54
C VAL A 65 -7.82 14.05 3.89
N LEU A 66 -7.23 13.13 3.11
CA LEU A 66 -5.88 13.25 2.60
C LEU A 66 -5.75 14.07 1.33
N GLN A 67 -6.83 14.28 0.56
CA GLN A 67 -6.78 14.91 -0.77
C GLN A 67 -6.16 16.33 -0.80
N ASN A 68 -6.16 17.03 0.33
CA ASN A 68 -5.58 18.38 0.46
C ASN A 68 -4.21 18.37 1.17
N LEU A 69 -3.72 17.20 1.57
CA LEU A 69 -2.50 17.04 2.36
C LEU A 69 -1.37 16.38 1.59
N ILE A 70 -1.71 15.39 0.78
CA ILE A 70 -0.79 14.61 -0.06
C ILE A 70 -1.49 14.25 -1.37
N PRO A 71 -0.74 13.89 -2.42
CA PRO A 71 -1.33 13.44 -3.67
C PRO A 71 -2.05 12.09 -3.50
N VAL A 72 -3.38 12.12 -3.60
CA VAL A 72 -4.25 10.93 -3.59
C VAL A 72 -5.33 11.05 -4.67
N PRO A 73 -5.97 9.94 -5.08
CA PRO A 73 -7.08 9.99 -6.02
C PRO A 73 -8.22 10.90 -5.54
N ARG A 74 -8.71 11.78 -6.41
CA ARG A 74 -9.85 12.65 -6.08
C ARG A 74 -11.15 11.92 -6.36
N LEU A 75 -11.95 11.73 -5.31
CA LEU A 75 -13.25 11.09 -5.39
C LEU A 75 -14.22 11.89 -6.25
N VAL A 76 -15.00 11.17 -7.06
CA VAL A 76 -16.11 11.70 -7.83
C VAL A 76 -17.43 11.20 -7.23
N LYS A 77 -17.49 9.90 -6.93
CA LYS A 77 -18.67 9.26 -6.35
C LYS A 77 -18.28 8.00 -5.58
N SER A 78 -19.08 7.63 -4.59
CA SER A 78 -18.96 6.34 -3.90
C SER A 78 -20.34 5.84 -3.44
N ASP A 79 -20.51 4.51 -3.41
CA ASP A 79 -21.54 3.82 -2.64
C ASP A 79 -20.86 2.86 -1.66
N VAL A 80 -20.72 3.31 -0.43
CA VAL A 80 -20.08 2.54 0.66
C VAL A 80 -21.05 1.55 1.31
N THR A 81 -22.32 1.57 0.91
CA THR A 81 -23.38 0.73 1.49
C THR A 81 -23.73 -0.48 0.63
N ALA A 82 -23.28 -0.50 -0.62
CA ALA A 82 -23.65 -1.47 -1.65
C ALA A 82 -25.14 -1.46 -2.06
N ASN A 83 -25.85 -0.35 -1.78
CA ASN A 83 -27.28 -0.28 -2.04
C ASN A 83 -27.63 -0.10 -3.52
N GLU A 84 -26.73 0.57 -4.28
CA GLU A 84 -27.03 0.89 -5.68
C GLU A 84 -26.93 -0.35 -6.60
N VAL A 85 -25.90 -1.18 -6.41
CA VAL A 85 -25.60 -2.30 -7.33
C VAL A 85 -25.16 -3.60 -6.63
N GLY A 86 -25.38 -3.70 -5.33
CA GLY A 86 -25.05 -4.90 -4.54
C GLY A 86 -23.57 -5.09 -4.21
N VAL A 87 -22.69 -4.16 -4.63
CA VAL A 87 -21.27 -4.15 -4.27
C VAL A 87 -20.85 -2.73 -3.94
N PRO A 88 -20.05 -2.51 -2.88
CA PRO A 88 -19.53 -1.18 -2.58
C PRO A 88 -18.52 -0.77 -3.64
N TYR A 89 -18.53 0.51 -3.99
CA TYR A 89 -17.63 1.03 -5.01
C TYR A 89 -17.23 2.49 -4.75
N LEU A 90 -16.19 2.93 -5.42
CA LEU A 90 -15.87 4.34 -5.61
C LEU A 90 -15.47 4.61 -7.06
N ILE A 91 -15.68 5.85 -7.49
CA ILE A 91 -15.20 6.40 -8.75
C ILE A 91 -14.30 7.58 -8.41
N TYR A 92 -13.11 7.59 -8.97
CA TYR A 92 -12.16 8.70 -8.84
C TYR A 92 -11.56 9.07 -10.20
N ARG A 93 -11.02 10.29 -10.30
CA ARG A 93 -10.31 10.73 -11.48
C ARG A 93 -9.02 9.93 -11.64
N PHE A 94 -8.76 9.45 -12.84
CA PHE A 94 -7.51 8.75 -13.15
C PHE A 94 -6.31 9.68 -12.90
N LEU A 95 -5.31 9.16 -12.22
CA LEU A 95 -4.06 9.86 -11.99
C LEU A 95 -3.03 9.39 -13.02
N PRO A 96 -2.59 10.29 -13.93
CA PRO A 96 -1.51 9.96 -14.86
C PRO A 96 -0.18 9.88 -14.11
N GLY A 97 0.75 9.08 -14.60
CA GLY A 97 2.09 8.95 -14.06
C GLY A 97 2.69 7.58 -14.28
N LEU A 98 3.96 7.46 -13.96
CA LEU A 98 4.69 6.19 -13.95
C LEU A 98 4.78 5.67 -12.52
N THR A 99 4.52 4.39 -12.33
CA THR A 99 4.83 3.76 -11.04
C THR A 99 6.35 3.72 -10.82
N PHE A 100 6.79 3.77 -9.56
CA PHE A 100 8.22 3.61 -9.27
C PHE A 100 8.77 2.29 -9.81
N ARG A 101 7.95 1.24 -9.88
CA ARG A 101 8.30 -0.01 -10.55
C ARG A 101 8.65 0.18 -12.04
N GLN A 102 7.89 1.02 -12.76
CA GLN A 102 8.14 1.30 -14.18
C GLN A 102 9.41 2.15 -14.35
N ILE A 103 9.65 3.11 -13.46
CA ILE A 103 10.88 3.91 -13.43
C ILE A 103 12.09 3.00 -13.19
N ARG A 104 12.03 2.07 -12.25
CA ARG A 104 13.09 1.07 -12.01
C ARG A 104 13.36 0.18 -13.23
N ALA A 105 12.33 -0.14 -14.00
CA ALA A 105 12.47 -1.02 -15.15
C ALA A 105 13.06 -0.32 -16.40
N LYS A 106 12.88 0.99 -16.53
CA LYS A 106 13.16 1.74 -17.76
C LYS A 106 13.95 3.04 -17.57
N GLY A 107 13.98 3.57 -16.35
CA GLY A 107 14.66 4.82 -16.03
C GLY A 107 16.17 4.67 -15.87
N SER A 108 16.87 5.80 -15.92
CA SER A 108 18.29 5.88 -15.60
C SER A 108 18.53 5.77 -14.08
N PRO A 109 19.78 5.51 -13.64
CA PRO A 109 20.13 5.61 -12.22
C PRO A 109 19.76 6.96 -11.60
N ARG A 110 19.89 8.06 -12.35
CA ARG A 110 19.51 9.40 -11.91
C ARG A 110 17.99 9.53 -11.71
N ASP A 111 17.19 8.96 -12.62
CA ASP A 111 15.73 8.95 -12.47
C ASP A 111 15.31 8.18 -11.23
N MET A 112 15.90 7.01 -11.01
CA MET A 112 15.64 6.20 -9.81
C MET A 112 15.98 6.95 -8.52
N ALA A 113 17.15 7.62 -8.48
CA ALA A 113 17.60 8.41 -7.34
C ALA A 113 16.64 9.57 -7.04
N ASN A 114 16.32 10.38 -8.04
CA ASN A 114 15.47 11.55 -7.88
C ASN A 114 14.02 11.16 -7.54
N ALA A 115 13.49 10.13 -8.18
CA ALA A 115 12.17 9.61 -7.89
C ALA A 115 12.08 9.06 -6.45
N ALA A 116 13.08 8.29 -6.01
CA ALA A 116 13.14 7.77 -4.66
C ALA A 116 13.25 8.87 -3.60
N HIS A 117 14.04 9.92 -3.86
CA HIS A 117 14.11 11.09 -3.00
C HIS A 117 12.74 11.78 -2.86
N ALA A 118 12.03 12.00 -3.97
CA ALA A 118 10.68 12.56 -3.95
C ALA A 118 9.69 11.67 -3.15
N ILE A 119 9.79 10.35 -3.27
CA ILE A 119 8.96 9.40 -2.51
C ILE A 119 9.27 9.50 -1.01
N GLY A 120 10.56 9.56 -0.63
CA GLY A 120 10.96 9.73 0.76
C GLY A 120 10.38 10.99 1.39
N ARG A 121 10.48 12.12 0.70
CA ARG A 121 9.87 13.39 1.12
C ARG A 121 8.36 13.26 1.30
N CYS A 122 7.66 12.69 0.32
CA CYS A 122 6.22 12.51 0.38
C CYS A 122 5.79 11.62 1.57
N LEU A 123 6.54 10.55 1.84
CA LEU A 123 6.27 9.68 2.99
C LEU A 123 6.47 10.42 4.32
N ALA A 124 7.52 11.23 4.46
CA ALA A 124 7.73 12.05 5.67
C ALA A 124 6.57 13.02 5.90
N VAL A 125 6.11 13.71 4.83
CA VAL A 125 4.94 14.59 4.89
C VAL A 125 3.67 13.82 5.30
N LEU A 126 3.43 12.62 4.76
CA LEU A 126 2.30 11.78 5.15
C LEU A 126 2.34 11.49 6.66
N GLN A 127 3.49 11.05 7.15
CA GLN A 127 3.65 10.57 8.53
C GLN A 127 3.71 11.67 9.58
N SER A 128 4.00 12.91 9.17
CA SER A 128 3.95 14.09 10.05
C SER A 128 2.52 14.57 10.34
N ARG A 129 1.50 13.98 9.70
CA ARG A 129 0.11 14.41 9.86
C ARG A 129 -0.47 13.95 11.18
N ASP A 130 -1.23 14.84 11.80
CA ASP A 130 -1.96 14.54 13.03
C ASP A 130 -3.00 13.44 12.76
N ILE A 131 -2.80 12.27 13.37
CA ILE A 131 -3.71 11.14 13.26
C ILE A 131 -5.09 11.41 13.84
N SER A 132 -5.24 12.42 14.72
CA SER A 132 -6.54 12.84 15.26
C SER A 132 -7.51 13.32 14.17
N LEU A 133 -6.97 13.85 13.06
CA LEU A 133 -7.75 14.26 11.88
C LEU A 133 -8.50 13.10 11.22
N LEU A 134 -8.05 11.88 11.46
CA LEU A 134 -8.64 10.67 10.86
C LEU A 134 -9.86 10.15 11.64
N GLY A 135 -10.14 10.75 12.81
CA GLY A 135 -11.25 10.35 13.68
C GLY A 135 -10.99 9.05 14.46
N ALA A 136 -11.61 8.92 15.62
CA ALA A 136 -11.49 7.72 16.44
C ALA A 136 -12.17 6.50 15.78
N GLY A 137 -11.48 5.36 15.78
CA GLY A 137 -12.05 4.08 15.39
C GLY A 137 -11.88 3.67 13.92
N TRP A 138 -11.29 4.51 13.07
CA TRP A 138 -11.07 4.17 11.65
C TRP A 138 -9.81 3.37 11.38
N LEU A 139 -8.85 3.38 12.31
CA LEU A 139 -7.53 2.83 12.07
C LEU A 139 -7.16 1.79 13.13
N ASP A 140 -6.91 0.57 12.67
CA ASP A 140 -6.43 -0.51 13.51
C ASP A 140 -4.94 -0.33 13.83
N ARG A 141 -4.55 -0.68 15.05
CA ARG A 141 -3.14 -0.78 15.44
C ARG A 141 -2.55 -2.09 14.90
N ARG A 142 -1.56 -1.99 14.04
CA ARG A 142 -0.99 -3.13 13.31
C ARG A 142 -0.18 -4.11 14.15
N PHE A 143 0.36 -3.69 15.31
CA PHE A 143 1.31 -4.49 16.09
C PHE A 143 0.70 -5.32 17.23
N GLN A 144 -0.59 -5.21 17.51
CA GLN A 144 -1.24 -5.96 18.62
C GLN A 144 -1.51 -7.44 18.31
N PHE A 145 -1.16 -7.92 17.11
CA PHE A 145 -1.60 -9.24 16.63
C PHE A 145 -0.55 -10.34 16.70
N THR A 146 0.66 -10.12 17.23
CA THR A 146 1.75 -11.11 17.11
C THR A 146 1.42 -12.46 17.76
N GLU A 147 0.85 -12.47 18.96
CA GLU A 147 0.51 -13.72 19.63
C GLU A 147 -0.62 -14.48 18.94
N HIS A 148 -1.68 -13.77 18.56
CA HIS A 148 -2.80 -14.33 17.80
C HIS A 148 -2.37 -14.86 16.43
N LEU A 149 -1.46 -14.13 15.77
CA LEU A 149 -0.88 -14.53 14.49
C LEU A 149 -0.20 -15.89 14.58
N LEU A 150 0.68 -16.07 15.57
CA LEU A 150 1.46 -17.29 15.76
C LEU A 150 0.62 -18.47 16.26
N ALA A 151 -0.54 -18.20 16.85
CA ALA A 151 -1.51 -19.21 17.28
C ALA A 151 -2.48 -19.65 16.16
N ALA A 152 -2.52 -18.93 15.03
CA ALA A 152 -3.47 -19.21 13.96
C ALA A 152 -3.20 -20.56 13.27
N PRO A 153 -4.14 -21.52 13.28
CA PRO A 153 -3.94 -22.83 12.65
C PRO A 153 -3.58 -22.76 11.17
N VAL A 154 -4.17 -21.81 10.45
CA VAL A 154 -3.96 -21.59 9.01
C VAL A 154 -2.50 -21.23 8.70
N LEU A 155 -1.79 -20.54 9.58
CA LEU A 155 -0.37 -20.26 9.40
C LEU A 155 0.45 -21.56 9.43
N ARG A 156 0.16 -22.45 10.39
CA ARG A 156 0.79 -23.78 10.48
C ARG A 156 0.52 -24.63 9.24
N GLU A 157 -0.69 -24.59 8.71
CA GLU A 157 -1.04 -25.28 7.46
C GLU A 157 -0.23 -24.78 6.27
N HIS A 158 0.03 -23.47 6.20
CA HIS A 158 0.80 -22.89 5.11
C HIS A 158 2.30 -23.16 5.19
N ILE A 159 2.92 -22.98 6.38
CA ILE A 159 4.39 -23.06 6.52
C ILE A 159 4.90 -24.34 7.16
N GLY A 160 4.02 -25.12 7.77
CA GLY A 160 4.40 -26.35 8.49
C GLY A 160 4.86 -26.08 9.94
N ALA A 161 4.95 -27.17 10.72
CA ALA A 161 5.25 -27.06 12.16
C ALA A 161 6.70 -26.61 12.43
N ALA A 162 7.65 -27.04 11.61
CA ALA A 162 9.07 -26.70 11.79
C ALA A 162 9.31 -25.21 11.55
N ASP A 163 8.80 -24.67 10.44
CA ASP A 163 8.95 -23.25 10.11
C ASP A 163 8.16 -22.35 11.06
N LEU A 164 7.00 -22.81 11.55
CA LEU A 164 6.26 -22.09 12.60
C LEU A 164 7.09 -21.96 13.88
N LEU A 165 7.78 -23.01 14.31
CA LEU A 165 8.65 -22.96 15.49
C LEU A 165 9.83 -21.99 15.26
N LEU A 166 10.42 -21.99 14.07
CA LEU A 166 11.47 -21.02 13.73
C LEU A 166 10.94 -19.59 13.74
N LEU A 167 9.74 -19.36 13.22
CA LEU A 167 9.08 -18.05 13.19
C LEU A 167 8.76 -17.55 14.61
N GLN A 168 8.30 -18.43 15.49
CA GLN A 168 8.07 -18.12 16.91
C GLN A 168 9.37 -17.68 17.60
N ARG A 169 10.46 -18.42 17.39
CA ARG A 169 11.79 -18.07 17.92
C ARG A 169 12.30 -16.74 17.34
N PHE A 170 12.13 -16.54 16.04
CA PHE A 170 12.50 -15.30 15.37
C PHE A 170 11.79 -14.10 16.01
N PHE A 171 10.47 -14.13 16.15
CA PHE A 171 9.74 -13.02 16.77
C PHE A 171 10.05 -12.85 18.26
N ALA A 172 10.30 -13.93 19.00
CA ALA A 172 10.76 -13.82 20.39
C ALA A 172 12.11 -13.08 20.48
N THR A 173 13.05 -13.35 19.58
CA THR A 173 14.35 -12.65 19.53
C THR A 173 14.18 -11.16 19.23
N TRP A 174 13.18 -10.81 18.41
CA TRP A 174 12.93 -9.43 17.96
C TRP A 174 11.83 -8.70 18.75
N THR A 175 11.43 -9.22 19.91
CA THR A 175 10.37 -8.61 20.75
C THR A 175 10.65 -7.14 21.07
N HIS A 176 11.93 -6.78 21.33
CA HIS A 176 12.32 -5.41 21.60
C HIS A 176 12.04 -4.46 20.42
N VAL A 177 12.18 -4.92 19.17
CA VAL A 177 11.84 -4.14 17.97
C VAL A 177 10.35 -3.84 17.95
N PHE A 178 9.50 -4.83 18.21
CA PHE A 178 8.06 -4.60 18.27
C PHE A 178 7.66 -3.64 19.37
N GLN A 179 8.35 -3.65 20.52
CA GLN A 179 8.11 -2.69 21.60
C GLN A 179 8.45 -1.26 21.18
N ILE A 180 9.59 -1.06 20.51
CA ILE A 180 9.98 0.26 19.97
C ILE A 180 8.93 0.73 18.95
N LEU A 181 8.59 -0.12 17.99
CA LEU A 181 7.65 0.20 16.92
C LEU A 181 6.21 0.45 17.43
N ALA A 182 5.80 -0.22 18.50
CA ALA A 182 4.48 -0.03 19.12
C ALA A 182 4.35 1.31 19.86
N GLY A 183 5.45 1.93 20.26
CA GLY A 183 5.48 3.26 20.88
C GLY A 183 5.21 4.40 19.92
N GLU A 184 5.40 4.17 18.61
CA GLU A 184 5.16 5.16 17.58
C GLU A 184 3.71 5.11 17.06
N GLN A 185 3.15 6.26 16.77
CA GLN A 185 1.79 6.39 16.26
C GLN A 185 1.75 7.38 15.10
N SER A 186 2.05 6.87 13.91
CA SER A 186 1.91 7.63 12.66
C SER A 186 0.83 7.01 11.78
N LEU A 187 0.26 7.82 10.91
CA LEU A 187 -0.54 7.27 9.82
C LEU A 187 0.38 6.46 8.91
N ILE A 188 0.03 5.20 8.69
CA ILE A 188 0.70 4.34 7.73
C ILE A 188 -0.25 3.98 6.60
N HIS A 189 0.29 3.90 5.40
CA HIS A 189 -0.41 3.40 4.22
C HIS A 189 -0.67 1.89 4.31
N GLY A 190 0.26 1.15 4.89
CA GLY A 190 0.17 -0.30 5.12
C GLY A 190 0.58 -1.18 3.94
N ASP A 191 0.54 -0.66 2.70
CA ASP A 191 1.07 -1.30 1.48
C ASP A 191 1.83 -0.31 0.59
N PHE A 192 2.71 0.49 1.19
CA PHE A 192 3.52 1.50 0.53
C PHE A 192 4.61 0.84 -0.31
N ASN A 193 4.31 0.51 -1.55
CA ASN A 193 5.20 -0.24 -2.44
C ASN A 193 5.33 0.40 -3.82
N HIS A 194 6.28 -0.10 -4.61
CA HIS A 194 6.65 0.45 -5.92
C HIS A 194 5.51 0.47 -6.97
N ARG A 195 4.40 -0.20 -6.75
CA ARG A 195 3.24 -0.23 -7.67
C ARG A 195 2.17 0.79 -7.30
N ASN A 196 2.13 1.17 -6.02
CA ASN A 196 1.09 2.03 -5.47
C ASN A 196 1.50 3.51 -5.48
N ILE A 197 2.73 3.84 -5.92
CA ILE A 197 3.24 5.20 -5.96
C ILE A 197 3.44 5.62 -7.41
N LEU A 198 2.67 6.62 -7.83
CA LEU A 198 2.75 7.25 -9.13
C LEU A 198 3.62 8.50 -9.06
N LEU A 199 4.44 8.70 -10.08
CA LEU A 199 5.31 9.86 -10.22
C LEU A 199 5.16 10.48 -11.60
N ASN A 200 5.30 11.80 -11.64
CA ASN A 200 5.42 12.61 -12.87
C ASN A 200 6.77 13.29 -12.90
N HIS A 201 7.26 13.53 -14.10
CA HIS A 201 8.45 14.34 -14.37
C HIS A 201 8.03 15.61 -15.10
N ASP A 202 8.29 16.78 -14.52
CA ASP A 202 7.89 18.08 -15.09
C ASP A 202 8.90 18.66 -16.10
N GLY A 203 9.95 17.91 -16.43
CA GLY A 203 11.09 18.34 -17.25
C GLY A 203 12.34 18.62 -16.45
N GLU A 204 12.21 18.92 -15.15
CA GLU A 204 13.31 19.23 -14.24
C GLU A 204 13.45 18.20 -13.12
N ARG A 205 12.35 17.78 -12.51
CA ARG A 205 12.33 16.93 -11.33
C ARG A 205 11.20 15.91 -11.35
N TRP A 206 11.41 14.85 -10.58
CA TRP A 206 10.37 13.87 -10.26
C TRP A 206 9.56 14.33 -9.05
N GLU A 207 8.25 14.23 -9.14
CA GLU A 207 7.32 14.49 -8.03
C GLU A 207 6.32 13.33 -7.89
N VAL A 208 5.88 13.06 -6.67
CA VAL A 208 4.81 12.09 -6.42
C VAL A 208 3.50 12.68 -6.94
N ALA A 209 2.90 12.02 -7.93
CA ALA A 209 1.63 12.39 -8.53
C ALA A 209 0.44 11.75 -7.83
N GLY A 210 0.65 10.61 -7.16
CA GLY A 210 -0.41 9.95 -6.41
C GLY A 210 0.05 8.73 -5.63
N ILE A 211 -0.58 8.51 -4.48
CA ILE A 211 -0.47 7.29 -3.69
C ILE A 211 -1.82 6.58 -3.78
N LEU A 212 -1.80 5.33 -4.26
CA LEU A 212 -2.97 4.50 -4.56
C LEU A 212 -3.15 3.40 -3.51
N ASP A 213 -4.38 2.89 -3.37
CA ASP A 213 -4.68 1.67 -2.62
C ASP A 213 -4.53 1.79 -1.10
N TRP A 214 -5.40 2.59 -0.49
CA TRP A 214 -5.41 2.90 0.95
C TRP A 214 -6.16 1.88 1.83
N GLU A 215 -6.58 0.74 1.27
CA GLU A 215 -7.38 -0.25 1.99
C GLU A 215 -6.70 -0.82 3.24
N LEU A 216 -5.36 -0.86 3.25
CA LEU A 216 -4.55 -1.38 4.35
C LEU A 216 -4.03 -0.29 5.30
N ALA A 217 -4.41 0.97 5.11
CA ALA A 217 -3.97 2.05 5.97
C ALA A 217 -4.35 1.81 7.44
N GLY A 218 -3.54 2.35 8.34
CA GLY A 218 -3.69 2.16 9.78
C GLY A 218 -2.82 3.09 10.59
N ILE A 219 -2.75 2.85 11.89
CA ILE A 219 -1.81 3.51 12.82
C ILE A 219 -0.66 2.53 13.09
N GLY A 220 0.56 3.01 12.99
CA GLY A 220 1.76 2.20 13.26
C GLY A 220 3.03 3.04 13.28
N SER A 221 4.16 2.35 13.32
CA SER A 221 5.46 3.01 13.22
C SER A 221 5.68 3.63 11.86
N SER A 222 6.28 4.81 11.84
CA SER A 222 6.74 5.50 10.63
C SER A 222 7.63 4.61 9.74
N LEU A 223 8.38 3.72 10.35
CA LEU A 223 9.26 2.78 9.64
C LEU A 223 8.50 1.71 8.84
N TRP A 224 7.20 1.45 9.12
CA TRP A 224 6.44 0.41 8.43
C TRP A 224 6.43 0.59 6.91
N ASP A 225 6.01 1.75 6.45
CA ASP A 225 5.89 2.04 5.03
C ASP A 225 7.27 2.15 4.35
N ALA A 226 8.26 2.73 5.03
CA ALA A 226 9.63 2.76 4.56
C ALA A 226 10.20 1.35 4.40
N ALA A 227 10.01 0.48 5.40
CA ALA A 227 10.42 -0.92 5.34
C ALA A 227 9.73 -1.67 4.20
N ARG A 228 8.45 -1.39 3.97
CA ARG A 228 7.68 -1.99 2.87
C ARG A 228 8.16 -1.53 1.50
N PHE A 229 8.48 -0.25 1.36
CA PHE A 229 9.04 0.31 0.13
C PHE A 229 10.40 -0.31 -0.20
N MET A 230 11.26 -0.47 0.80
CA MET A 230 12.62 -1.00 0.67
C MET A 230 12.74 -2.52 0.86
N CYS A 231 11.61 -3.26 0.86
CA CYS A 231 11.62 -4.68 1.20
C CYS A 231 12.33 -5.56 0.16
N TYR A 232 12.45 -5.09 -1.06
CA TYR A 232 13.06 -5.85 -2.15
C TYR A 232 14.47 -5.32 -2.44
N GLU A 233 15.48 -6.09 -2.05
CA GLU A 233 16.84 -5.83 -2.45
C GLU A 233 17.08 -6.35 -3.87
N LYS A 234 17.56 -5.49 -4.75
CA LYS A 234 17.92 -5.81 -6.13
C LYS A 234 19.22 -5.09 -6.47
N PRO A 235 19.91 -5.48 -7.55
CA PRO A 235 21.13 -4.80 -7.96
C PRO A 235 20.99 -3.30 -8.16
N ASP A 236 19.80 -2.82 -8.50
CA ASP A 236 19.50 -1.39 -8.67
C ASP A 236 19.23 -0.64 -7.37
N SER A 237 19.12 -1.30 -6.21
CA SER A 237 18.90 -0.66 -4.91
C SER A 237 20.01 0.35 -4.56
N VAL A 238 21.21 0.10 -4.99
CA VAL A 238 22.36 1.01 -4.84
C VAL A 238 22.11 2.40 -5.42
N TYR A 239 21.23 2.54 -6.40
CA TYR A 239 20.94 3.81 -7.06
C TYR A 239 19.84 4.64 -6.39
N TRP A 240 19.07 4.08 -5.47
CA TRP A 240 17.89 4.77 -4.97
C TRP A 240 17.66 4.67 -3.45
N GLU A 241 18.15 3.64 -2.74
CA GLU A 241 17.86 3.48 -1.31
C GLU A 241 18.32 4.66 -0.46
N SER A 242 19.58 5.10 -0.62
CA SER A 242 20.10 6.24 0.14
C SER A 242 19.35 7.53 -0.15
N HIS A 243 18.99 7.76 -1.41
CA HIS A 243 18.21 8.92 -1.83
C HIS A 243 16.80 8.95 -1.25
N PHE A 244 16.16 7.79 -1.11
CA PHE A 244 14.87 7.70 -0.40
C PHE A 244 15.04 8.12 1.07
N ILE A 245 16.06 7.60 1.75
CA ILE A 245 16.35 7.94 3.16
C ILE A 245 16.67 9.43 3.30
N ASP A 246 17.49 9.98 2.40
CA ASP A 246 17.84 11.40 2.39
C ASP A 246 16.60 12.27 2.19
N GLY A 247 15.71 11.92 1.26
CA GLY A 247 14.46 12.62 1.06
C GLY A 247 13.53 12.55 2.26
N PHE A 248 13.44 11.39 2.92
CA PHE A 248 12.64 11.22 4.13
C PHE A 248 13.16 12.09 5.29
N ARG A 249 14.47 12.11 5.51
CA ARG A 249 15.11 12.93 6.55
C ARG A 249 15.01 14.43 6.27
N ALA A 250 15.10 14.84 5.01
CA ALA A 250 15.03 16.25 4.60
C ALA A 250 13.70 16.93 4.96
N GLU A 251 12.60 16.18 5.01
CA GLU A 251 11.28 16.68 5.42
C GLU A 251 10.97 16.40 6.91
N GLY A 252 11.98 16.09 7.72
CA GLY A 252 11.77 15.82 9.14
C GLY A 252 11.04 14.51 9.40
N GLY A 253 11.22 13.51 8.53
CA GLY A 253 10.65 12.18 8.70
C GLY A 253 11.03 11.58 10.06
N GLY A 254 10.13 10.76 10.61
CA GLY A 254 10.21 10.21 11.96
C GLY A 254 11.40 9.25 12.19
N PHE A 255 11.21 8.31 13.10
CA PHE A 255 12.25 7.36 13.46
C PHE A 255 12.77 6.54 12.27
N PHE A 256 14.07 6.66 12.00
CA PHE A 256 14.78 5.89 10.97
C PHE A 256 16.12 5.40 11.53
N PRO A 257 16.19 4.20 12.12
CA PRO A 257 17.39 3.69 12.77
C PRO A 257 18.48 3.33 11.76
N ASP A 258 19.74 3.35 12.19
CA ASP A 258 20.88 2.98 11.33
C ASP A 258 20.81 1.50 10.91
N ASP A 259 20.26 0.64 11.77
CA ASP A 259 20.03 -0.77 11.50
C ASP A 259 18.64 -1.05 10.89
N TRP A 260 18.04 -0.08 10.21
CA TRP A 260 16.72 -0.16 9.59
C TRP A 260 16.51 -1.43 8.74
N LYS A 261 17.59 -1.99 8.19
CA LYS A 261 17.52 -3.24 7.41
C LYS A 261 17.03 -4.42 8.25
N ALA A 262 17.49 -4.51 9.50
CA ALA A 262 17.01 -5.53 10.43
C ALA A 262 15.54 -5.31 10.80
N PHE A 263 15.16 -4.06 11.08
CA PHE A 263 13.75 -3.71 11.32
C PHE A 263 12.87 -4.03 10.11
N SER A 264 13.31 -3.68 8.91
CA SER A 264 12.62 -3.98 7.65
C SER A 264 12.41 -5.50 7.48
N CYS A 265 13.42 -6.30 7.76
CA CYS A 265 13.34 -7.76 7.71
C CYS A 265 12.25 -8.29 8.66
N VAL A 266 12.24 -7.84 9.92
CA VAL A 266 11.25 -8.24 10.94
C VAL A 266 9.84 -7.85 10.51
N MET A 267 9.64 -6.60 10.08
CA MET A 267 8.33 -6.07 9.69
C MET A 267 7.78 -6.76 8.44
N ASN A 268 8.61 -7.03 7.44
CA ASN A 268 8.17 -7.72 6.23
C ASN A 268 7.87 -9.20 6.49
N THR A 269 8.64 -9.86 7.36
CA THR A 269 8.35 -11.23 7.82
C THR A 269 7.01 -11.28 8.55
N PHE A 270 6.76 -10.32 9.44
CA PHE A 270 5.47 -10.18 10.14
C PHE A 270 4.32 -9.94 9.14
N SER A 271 4.48 -9.00 8.21
CA SER A 271 3.47 -8.68 7.20
C SER A 271 3.13 -9.88 6.31
N ALA A 272 4.13 -10.67 5.93
CA ALA A 272 3.93 -11.89 5.14
C ALA A 272 3.16 -12.95 5.94
N ALA A 273 3.51 -13.18 7.20
CA ALA A 273 2.80 -14.11 8.08
C ALA A 273 1.35 -13.66 8.34
N ALA A 274 1.13 -12.38 8.63
CA ALA A 274 -0.20 -11.80 8.81
C ALA A 274 -1.06 -11.93 7.55
N SER A 275 -0.46 -11.74 6.38
CA SER A 275 -1.17 -11.94 5.11
C SER A 275 -1.63 -13.38 4.93
N LEU A 276 -0.80 -14.38 5.27
CA LEU A 276 -1.19 -15.79 5.18
C LEU A 276 -2.35 -16.18 6.11
N THR A 277 -2.54 -15.44 7.20
CA THR A 277 -3.65 -15.71 8.17
C THR A 277 -4.94 -14.98 7.81
N SER A 278 -4.92 -14.03 6.88
CA SER A 278 -6.07 -13.16 6.59
C SER A 278 -7.27 -13.86 5.93
N GLY A 279 -7.14 -15.14 5.54
CA GLY A 279 -8.19 -15.91 4.86
C GLY A 279 -8.54 -15.40 3.45
N SER A 280 -8.03 -14.25 3.06
CA SER A 280 -8.32 -13.54 1.80
C SER A 280 -7.19 -13.61 0.79
N VAL A 281 -6.07 -14.27 1.12
CA VAL A 281 -4.92 -14.40 0.23
C VAL A 281 -5.25 -15.30 -0.96
N GLN A 282 -5.10 -14.76 -2.15
CA GLN A 282 -5.22 -15.56 -3.36
C GLN A 282 -4.09 -16.60 -3.42
N LYS A 283 -4.42 -17.84 -3.79
CA LYS A 283 -3.48 -18.98 -3.83
C LYS A 283 -2.19 -18.66 -4.59
N ARG A 284 -2.24 -17.85 -5.63
CA ARG A 284 -1.07 -17.44 -6.43
C ARG A 284 0.00 -16.67 -5.65
N PHE A 285 -0.37 -15.99 -4.55
CA PHE A 285 0.58 -15.20 -3.74
C PHE A 285 1.19 -15.99 -2.57
N VAL A 286 0.61 -17.13 -2.20
CA VAL A 286 1.12 -17.96 -1.10
C VAL A 286 2.60 -18.33 -1.25
N PRO A 287 3.11 -18.73 -2.44
CA PRO A 287 4.54 -19.04 -2.60
C PRO A 287 5.45 -17.83 -2.34
N ASP A 288 5.03 -16.63 -2.73
CA ASP A 288 5.81 -15.41 -2.53
C ASP A 288 5.86 -15.01 -1.05
N LEU A 289 4.73 -15.11 -0.35
CA LEU A 289 4.67 -14.86 1.09
C LEU A 289 5.53 -15.86 1.88
N LYS A 290 5.52 -17.13 1.51
CA LYS A 290 6.40 -18.14 2.13
C LYS A 290 7.87 -17.82 1.88
N ARG A 291 8.26 -17.40 0.67
CA ARG A 291 9.63 -16.95 0.39
C ARG A 291 10.03 -15.76 1.26
N LEU A 292 9.13 -14.78 1.47
CA LEU A 292 9.36 -13.64 2.36
C LEU A 292 9.63 -14.11 3.80
N ILE A 293 8.84 -15.04 4.32
CA ILE A 293 9.05 -15.60 5.65
C ILE A 293 10.40 -16.29 5.73
N HIS A 294 10.71 -17.18 4.80
CA HIS A 294 11.97 -17.94 4.81
C HIS A 294 13.20 -17.02 4.67
N ALA A 295 13.13 -15.98 3.84
CA ALA A 295 14.23 -15.01 3.74
C ALA A 295 14.39 -14.25 5.06
N GLY A 296 13.29 -13.83 5.67
CA GLY A 296 13.33 -13.18 6.98
C GLY A 296 13.97 -14.05 8.06
N LEU A 297 13.60 -15.34 8.11
CA LEU A 297 14.19 -16.31 9.04
C LEU A 297 15.70 -16.51 8.86
N ARG A 298 16.23 -16.28 7.65
CA ARG A 298 17.66 -16.32 7.36
C ARG A 298 18.36 -14.96 7.48
N GLY A 299 17.62 -13.90 7.84
CA GLY A 299 18.13 -12.54 7.87
C GLY A 299 18.44 -11.97 6.47
N GLU A 300 17.84 -12.54 5.43
CA GLU A 300 18.04 -12.16 4.04
C GLU A 300 16.96 -11.16 3.60
N ARG A 301 17.35 -10.21 2.75
CA ARG A 301 16.38 -9.41 1.98
C ARG A 301 16.05 -10.14 0.68
N ILE A 302 14.80 -10.08 0.27
CA ILE A 302 14.39 -10.72 -0.97
C ILE A 302 14.78 -9.85 -2.15
N GLY A 303 15.59 -10.41 -3.01
CA GLY A 303 15.98 -9.84 -4.30
C GLY A 303 14.96 -10.12 -5.41
#